data_734d3531428cd88a85119a888924e79d
#
_entry.id   734d3531428cd88a85119a888924e79d
#
_cell.length_a   1.000
_cell.length_b   1.000
_cell.length_c   1.000
_cell.angle_alpha   90.00
_cell.angle_beta   90.00
_cell.angle_gamma   90.00
#
_symmetry.space_group_name_H-M   'P 1'
#
loop_
_entity.id
_entity.type
_entity.pdbx_description
1 polymer ?
#
loop_
_entity_poly.entity_id
_entity_poly.type
_entity_poly.pdbx_seq_one_letter_code
_entity_poly.pdbx_strand_id
1 'polypeptide(L)'
;MDHSSGEISTEDAAVLLEAIKKELETDIYKYYVGTSYRHLLIWKKGTVVDLIAPHDVLGQTIGQYLPKDIVLQEMMKKSYDILVNHPINIERKKQGLNPANSCWFWGAGTRPALSSFEEKTGLKGAMVSAVDLLKGIAVGASMKNIFVEGANGGLYTNYEGKAQAAVDVLTKENYDFVYVHVEAPDEMGHQGNIEKKVQAIQFLDERIIAPIKAGLEQAGEAFRMLVMPDHPTPISIRTHTEDDVPYLLYDSRVKQENTWKYNEREAAQSGHHISKGCEMIDYFIQK
;
A
#
# COMPACT_ATOMS: atom_id res chain seq x y z
N MET A 1 18.24 13.24 5.16
CA MET A 1 16.97 12.84 4.51
C MET A 1 15.91 12.54 5.57
N ASP A 2 14.74 13.11 5.42
CA ASP A 2 13.48 12.72 6.06
C ASP A 2 12.44 12.71 4.93
N HIS A 3 12.02 11.51 4.51
CA HIS A 3 11.16 11.38 3.33
C HIS A 3 9.71 11.80 3.60
N SER A 4 9.26 11.69 4.85
CA SER A 4 7.89 12.00 5.24
C SER A 4 7.69 13.45 5.68
N SER A 5 8.77 14.19 5.82
CA SER A 5 8.77 15.54 6.42
C SER A 5 8.07 15.58 7.78
N GLY A 6 8.34 14.55 8.63
CA GLY A 6 7.68 14.37 9.91
C GLY A 6 6.19 14.05 9.77
N GLU A 7 5.83 13.15 8.85
CA GLU A 7 4.46 12.74 8.55
C GLU A 7 3.56 13.94 8.20
N ILE A 8 3.96 14.70 7.17
CA ILE A 8 3.19 15.86 6.72
C ILE A 8 1.76 15.47 6.34
N SER A 9 0.77 16.28 6.69
CA SER A 9 -0.63 16.05 6.30
C SER A 9 -0.82 16.17 4.78
N THR A 10 -1.83 15.49 4.25
CA THR A 10 -2.18 15.59 2.83
C THR A 10 -2.56 17.03 2.44
N GLU A 11 -3.23 17.75 3.34
CA GLU A 11 -3.68 19.12 3.14
C GLU A 11 -2.49 20.09 2.99
N ASP A 12 -1.52 20.02 3.90
CA ASP A 12 -0.31 20.85 3.84
C ASP A 12 0.52 20.50 2.59
N ALA A 13 0.70 19.21 2.33
CA ALA A 13 1.47 18.73 1.18
C ALA A 13 0.82 19.14 -0.16
N ALA A 14 -0.51 19.12 -0.26
CA ALA A 14 -1.24 19.58 -1.43
C ALA A 14 -0.98 21.05 -1.74
N VAL A 15 -1.01 21.91 -0.72
CA VAL A 15 -0.71 23.34 -0.88
C VAL A 15 0.73 23.56 -1.34
N LEU A 16 1.70 22.83 -0.78
CA LEU A 16 3.10 22.88 -1.21
C LEU A 16 3.27 22.39 -2.65
N LEU A 17 2.58 21.32 -3.04
CA LEU A 17 2.63 20.81 -4.41
C LEU A 17 2.01 21.80 -5.41
N GLU A 18 0.94 22.51 -5.04
CA GLU A 18 0.37 23.56 -5.89
C GLU A 18 1.34 24.73 -6.11
N ALA A 19 2.18 25.07 -5.13
CA ALA A 19 3.24 26.06 -5.33
C ALA A 19 4.29 25.57 -6.33
N ILE A 20 4.66 24.28 -6.30
CA ILE A 20 5.55 23.66 -7.26
C ILE A 20 4.93 23.63 -8.66
N LYS A 21 3.67 23.24 -8.78
CA LYS A 21 2.93 23.17 -10.05
C LYS A 21 2.94 24.49 -10.79
N LYS A 22 2.75 25.62 -10.09
CA LYS A 22 2.74 26.95 -10.70
C LYS A 22 4.04 27.27 -11.45
N GLU A 23 5.18 26.73 -10.99
CA GLU A 23 6.50 27.08 -11.53
C GLU A 23 7.08 25.95 -12.42
N LEU A 24 6.73 24.69 -12.16
CA LEU A 24 7.37 23.54 -12.81
C LEU A 24 6.43 22.73 -13.70
N GLU A 25 5.11 22.89 -13.58
CA GLU A 25 4.18 22.17 -14.45
C GLU A 25 4.19 22.73 -15.87
N THR A 26 4.20 21.83 -16.84
CA THR A 26 4.18 22.14 -18.28
C THR A 26 3.31 21.11 -19.01
N ASP A 27 3.26 21.20 -20.33
CA ASP A 27 2.61 20.15 -21.14
C ASP A 27 3.35 18.80 -21.12
N ILE A 28 4.61 18.81 -20.65
CA ILE A 28 5.46 17.62 -20.56
C ILE A 28 5.43 17.05 -19.13
N TYR A 29 5.38 17.90 -18.12
CA TYR A 29 5.44 17.53 -16.71
C TYR A 29 4.10 17.83 -16.03
N LYS A 30 3.43 16.81 -15.50
CA LYS A 30 2.17 16.97 -14.77
C LYS A 30 2.30 16.39 -13.37
N TYR A 31 1.93 17.18 -12.38
CA TYR A 31 2.01 16.82 -10.97
C TYR A 31 0.62 16.54 -10.42
N TYR A 32 0.50 15.45 -9.67
CA TYR A 32 -0.75 15.03 -9.05
C TYR A 32 -0.56 14.84 -7.55
N VAL A 33 -1.50 15.37 -6.78
CA VAL A 33 -1.54 15.19 -5.33
C VAL A 33 -1.91 13.74 -5.02
N GLY A 34 -1.12 13.09 -4.17
CA GLY A 34 -1.40 11.80 -3.57
C GLY A 34 -1.63 11.95 -2.07
N THR A 35 -1.29 10.95 -1.29
CA THR A 35 -1.52 10.91 0.15
C THR A 35 -0.27 11.35 0.91
N SER A 36 -0.43 12.28 1.86
CA SER A 36 0.66 12.78 2.71
C SER A 36 1.83 13.31 1.86
N TYR A 37 3.03 12.81 2.06
CA TYR A 37 4.25 13.16 1.33
C TYR A 37 4.39 12.49 -0.05
N ARG A 38 3.50 11.58 -0.41
CA ARG A 38 3.55 10.81 -1.67
C ARG A 38 2.75 11.52 -2.75
N HIS A 39 3.39 11.87 -3.85
CA HIS A 39 2.78 12.53 -5.00
C HIS A 39 3.22 11.85 -6.29
N LEU A 40 2.58 12.16 -7.41
CA LEU A 40 2.90 11.60 -8.71
C LEU A 40 3.37 12.68 -9.68
N LEU A 41 4.50 12.43 -10.35
CA LEU A 41 4.92 13.16 -11.53
C LEU A 41 4.72 12.30 -12.77
N ILE A 42 3.95 12.78 -13.72
CA ILE A 42 3.88 12.21 -15.06
C ILE A 42 4.81 13.01 -15.99
N TRP A 43 5.81 12.34 -16.50
CA TRP A 43 6.75 12.88 -17.47
C TRP A 43 6.44 12.32 -18.86
N LYS A 44 5.75 13.12 -19.70
CA LYS A 44 5.33 12.73 -21.05
C LYS A 44 6.56 12.53 -21.94
N LYS A 45 6.71 11.32 -22.51
CA LYS A 45 7.86 10.92 -23.32
C LYS A 45 9.21 10.97 -22.55
N GLY A 46 9.17 10.91 -21.22
CA GLY A 46 10.36 10.80 -20.40
C GLY A 46 11.02 9.43 -20.50
N THR A 47 12.20 9.34 -19.93
CA THR A 47 12.95 8.08 -19.82
C THR A 47 12.86 7.55 -18.41
N VAL A 48 12.85 6.24 -18.26
CA VAL A 48 13.03 5.61 -16.95
C VAL A 48 14.49 5.72 -16.56
N VAL A 49 14.74 6.29 -15.40
CA VAL A 49 16.08 6.51 -14.85
C VAL A 49 16.21 5.83 -13.49
N ASP A 50 17.44 5.43 -13.14
CA ASP A 50 17.73 4.87 -11.83
C ASP A 50 17.62 5.95 -10.77
N LEU A 51 16.75 5.73 -9.81
CA LEU A 51 16.47 6.64 -8.71
C LEU A 51 16.53 5.87 -7.38
N ILE A 52 17.06 6.52 -6.36
CA ILE A 52 17.16 5.93 -5.03
C ILE A 52 15.90 6.29 -4.24
N ALA A 53 15.29 5.29 -3.65
CA ALA A 53 14.13 5.49 -2.79
C ALA A 53 14.54 6.27 -1.52
N PRO A 54 13.75 7.28 -1.13
CA PRO A 54 14.16 8.18 -0.05
C PRO A 54 14.19 7.47 1.32
N HIS A 55 13.42 6.43 1.50
CA HIS A 55 13.40 5.62 2.73
C HIS A 55 14.65 4.74 2.91
N ASP A 56 15.40 4.45 1.84
CA ASP A 56 16.66 3.71 1.94
C ASP A 56 17.83 4.58 2.45
N VAL A 57 17.65 5.89 2.51
CA VAL A 57 18.71 6.87 2.86
C VAL A 57 18.30 7.79 4.01
N LEU A 58 17.42 7.35 4.88
CA LEU A 58 16.97 8.12 6.06
C LEU A 58 18.13 8.57 6.92
N GLY A 59 18.06 9.81 7.40
CA GLY A 59 19.10 10.39 8.26
C GLY A 59 20.43 10.70 7.56
N GLN A 60 20.60 10.33 6.28
CA GLN A 60 21.84 10.52 5.55
C GLN A 60 21.89 11.85 4.80
N THR A 61 23.11 12.31 4.48
CA THR A 61 23.35 13.46 3.59
C THR A 61 23.06 13.04 2.15
N ILE A 62 22.25 13.82 1.45
CA ILE A 62 21.67 13.43 0.15
C ILE A 62 22.60 13.57 -1.06
N GLY A 63 23.73 14.27 -0.96
CA GLY A 63 24.53 14.66 -2.11
C GLY A 63 24.91 13.52 -3.07
N GLN A 64 25.27 12.37 -2.53
CA GLN A 64 25.66 11.18 -3.32
C GLN A 64 24.47 10.40 -3.89
N TYR A 65 23.27 10.70 -3.43
CA TYR A 65 22.03 10.00 -3.80
C TYR A 65 21.12 10.78 -4.75
N LEU A 66 21.56 11.97 -5.17
CA LEU A 66 20.82 12.78 -6.13
C LEU A 66 20.72 12.06 -7.48
N PRO A 67 19.61 12.24 -8.22
CA PRO A 67 19.47 11.71 -9.56
C PRO A 67 20.65 12.12 -10.45
N LYS A 68 21.10 11.25 -11.34
CA LYS A 68 22.09 11.61 -12.35
C LYS A 68 21.48 12.41 -13.51
N ASP A 69 20.18 12.34 -13.68
CA ASP A 69 19.44 13.10 -14.68
C ASP A 69 19.41 14.60 -14.33
N ILE A 70 19.91 15.43 -15.25
CA ILE A 70 20.07 16.88 -15.04
C ILE A 70 18.72 17.57 -14.87
N VAL A 71 17.68 17.11 -15.61
CA VAL A 71 16.33 17.72 -15.55
C VAL A 71 15.75 17.52 -14.16
N LEU A 72 15.84 16.29 -13.62
CA LEU A 72 15.36 15.99 -12.29
C LEU A 72 16.14 16.71 -11.20
N GLN A 73 17.48 16.85 -11.34
CA GLN A 73 18.28 17.66 -10.41
C GLN A 73 17.85 19.13 -10.40
N GLU A 74 17.65 19.72 -11.58
CA GLU A 74 17.16 21.09 -11.68
C GLU A 74 15.77 21.28 -11.09
N MET A 75 14.87 20.34 -11.32
CA MET A 75 13.54 20.35 -10.70
C MET A 75 13.64 20.28 -9.16
N MET A 76 14.48 19.41 -8.62
CA MET A 76 14.71 19.31 -7.18
C MET A 76 15.25 20.62 -6.60
N LYS A 77 16.24 21.22 -7.26
CA LYS A 77 16.79 22.51 -6.85
C LYS A 77 15.75 23.64 -6.88
N LYS A 78 15.01 23.75 -7.97
CA LYS A 78 13.92 24.74 -8.09
C LYS A 78 12.83 24.50 -7.03
N SER A 79 12.46 23.24 -6.79
CA SER A 79 11.48 22.92 -5.74
C SER A 79 11.97 23.37 -4.35
N TYR A 80 13.27 23.23 -4.05
CA TYR A 80 13.85 23.75 -2.82
C TYR A 80 13.73 25.28 -2.73
N ASP A 81 14.07 26.00 -3.79
CA ASP A 81 13.99 27.48 -3.82
C ASP A 81 12.53 27.95 -3.60
N ILE A 82 11.53 27.23 -4.13
CA ILE A 82 10.11 27.52 -3.94
C ILE A 82 9.68 27.23 -2.49
N LEU A 83 10.09 26.09 -1.95
CA LEU A 83 9.52 25.54 -0.71
C LEU A 83 10.22 26.00 0.56
N VAL A 84 11.51 26.35 0.51
CA VAL A 84 12.33 26.62 1.71
C VAL A 84 11.76 27.77 2.56
N ASN A 85 11.15 28.77 1.93
CA ASN A 85 10.53 29.93 2.57
C ASN A 85 9.01 29.97 2.42
N HIS A 86 8.38 28.84 2.02
CA HIS A 86 6.92 28.79 1.92
C HIS A 86 6.27 28.95 3.30
N PRO A 87 5.15 29.72 3.43
CA PRO A 87 4.50 29.99 4.70
C PRO A 87 4.21 28.75 5.55
N ILE A 88 3.75 27.67 4.95
CA ILE A 88 3.54 26.37 5.64
C ILE A 88 4.85 25.87 6.27
N ASN A 89 5.96 25.90 5.55
CA ASN A 89 7.25 25.44 6.07
C ASN A 89 7.82 26.35 7.16
N ILE A 90 7.56 27.64 7.07
CA ILE A 90 7.92 28.61 8.12
C ILE A 90 7.13 28.30 9.39
N GLU A 91 5.82 28.03 9.27
CA GLU A 91 4.97 27.71 10.41
C GLU A 91 5.34 26.36 11.02
N ARG A 92 5.57 25.32 10.19
CA ARG A 92 6.05 24.02 10.66
C ARG A 92 7.34 24.12 11.46
N LYS A 93 8.30 24.90 10.99
CA LYS A 93 9.56 25.15 11.74
C LYS A 93 9.31 25.83 13.10
N LYS A 94 8.39 26.80 13.19
CA LYS A 94 8.02 27.43 14.47
C LYS A 94 7.41 26.45 15.46
N GLN A 95 6.67 25.48 14.96
CA GLN A 95 6.05 24.41 15.74
C GLN A 95 7.02 23.25 16.06
N GLY A 96 8.29 23.32 15.64
CA GLY A 96 9.27 22.26 15.83
C GLY A 96 9.08 21.06 14.91
N LEU A 97 8.28 21.20 13.85
CA LEU A 97 8.03 20.15 12.86
C LEU A 97 9.04 20.24 11.70
N ASN A 98 9.32 19.10 11.08
CA ASN A 98 10.19 19.05 9.90
C ASN A 98 9.52 19.71 8.70
N PRO A 99 10.22 20.61 7.98
CA PRO A 99 9.69 21.23 6.76
C PRO A 99 9.79 20.28 5.57
N ALA A 100 8.79 20.30 4.69
CA ALA A 100 8.85 19.67 3.38
C ALA A 100 9.52 20.61 2.38
N ASN A 101 10.84 20.60 2.31
CA ASN A 101 11.63 21.66 1.69
C ASN A 101 12.11 21.36 0.27
N SER A 102 11.88 20.18 -0.28
CA SER A 102 12.24 19.84 -1.67
C SER A 102 11.47 18.60 -2.14
N CYS A 103 11.25 18.49 -3.45
CA CYS A 103 10.83 17.22 -4.05
C CYS A 103 11.97 16.20 -4.02
N TRP A 104 11.59 14.93 -3.96
CA TRP A 104 12.49 13.80 -4.20
C TRP A 104 11.84 12.87 -5.21
N PHE A 105 12.51 12.62 -6.33
CA PHE A 105 11.99 11.72 -7.37
C PHE A 105 12.48 10.32 -7.13
N TRP A 106 11.55 9.34 -7.23
CA TRP A 106 11.84 7.91 -7.04
C TRP A 106 10.76 7.05 -7.68
N GLY A 107 11.00 5.74 -7.76
CA GLY A 107 10.02 4.80 -8.29
C GLY A 107 9.65 5.07 -9.75
N ALA A 108 10.63 5.48 -10.58
CA ALA A 108 10.40 5.73 -12.00
C ALA A 108 9.98 4.45 -12.74
N GLY A 109 8.99 4.56 -13.61
CA GLY A 109 8.49 3.48 -14.42
C GLY A 109 7.61 3.98 -15.57
N THR A 110 7.23 3.07 -16.42
CA THR A 110 6.25 3.34 -17.49
C THR A 110 4.87 2.82 -17.05
N ARG A 111 3.81 3.31 -17.72
CA ARG A 111 2.46 2.79 -17.51
C ARG A 111 2.47 1.27 -17.75
N PRO A 112 2.12 0.46 -16.75
CA PRO A 112 2.07 -0.99 -16.93
C PRO A 112 0.92 -1.38 -17.87
N ALA A 113 1.15 -2.38 -18.73
CA ALA A 113 0.12 -3.01 -19.54
C ALA A 113 -0.36 -4.28 -18.80
N LEU A 114 -1.16 -4.08 -17.75
CA LEU A 114 -1.74 -5.21 -17.01
C LEU A 114 -2.91 -5.80 -17.81
N SER A 115 -2.99 -7.12 -17.85
CA SER A 115 -4.21 -7.80 -18.31
C SER A 115 -5.35 -7.54 -17.32
N SER A 116 -6.58 -7.46 -17.82
CA SER A 116 -7.75 -7.39 -16.98
C SER A 116 -7.82 -8.62 -16.08
N PHE A 117 -8.19 -8.43 -14.81
CA PHE A 117 -8.38 -9.52 -13.86
C PHE A 117 -9.45 -10.50 -14.37
N GLU A 118 -10.56 -9.98 -14.91
CA GLU A 118 -11.64 -10.79 -15.46
C GLU A 118 -11.20 -11.57 -16.70
N GLU A 119 -10.43 -10.97 -17.64
CA GLU A 119 -9.88 -11.69 -18.79
C GLU A 119 -8.94 -12.82 -18.38
N LYS A 120 -8.14 -12.62 -17.33
CA LYS A 120 -7.18 -13.61 -16.86
C LYS A 120 -7.84 -14.73 -16.06
N THR A 121 -8.83 -14.43 -15.25
CA THR A 121 -9.38 -15.37 -14.26
C THR A 121 -10.81 -15.84 -14.56
N GLY A 122 -11.54 -15.11 -15.40
CA GLY A 122 -12.98 -15.29 -15.60
C GLY A 122 -13.84 -14.75 -14.46
N LEU A 123 -13.25 -14.02 -13.49
CA LEU A 123 -13.90 -13.52 -12.29
C LEU A 123 -13.89 -11.99 -12.27
N LYS A 124 -14.98 -11.38 -11.80
CA LYS A 124 -15.05 -9.95 -11.52
C LYS A 124 -14.38 -9.65 -10.19
N GLY A 125 -13.32 -8.87 -10.23
CA GLY A 125 -12.51 -8.55 -9.05
C GLY A 125 -12.77 -7.16 -8.49
N ALA A 126 -12.65 -7.04 -7.17
CA ALA A 126 -12.66 -5.76 -6.46
C ALA A 126 -11.46 -5.66 -5.50
N MET A 127 -11.09 -4.44 -5.14
CA MET A 127 -9.98 -4.11 -4.24
C MET A 127 -10.45 -3.15 -3.16
N VAL A 128 -10.18 -3.50 -1.91
CA VAL A 128 -10.33 -2.62 -0.73
C VAL A 128 -8.94 -2.34 -0.19
N SER A 129 -8.42 -1.13 -0.40
CA SER A 129 -7.09 -0.72 0.08
C SER A 129 -7.06 0.77 0.41
N ALA A 130 -6.26 1.17 1.39
CA ALA A 130 -5.91 2.56 1.65
C ALA A 130 -4.72 3.03 0.79
N VAL A 131 -3.90 2.11 0.27
CA VAL A 131 -2.65 2.40 -0.44
C VAL A 131 -2.89 2.73 -1.90
N ASP A 132 -2.37 3.87 -2.35
CA ASP A 132 -2.54 4.32 -3.74
C ASP A 132 -1.87 3.38 -4.76
N LEU A 133 -0.76 2.72 -4.38
CA LEU A 133 -0.11 1.70 -5.22
C LEU A 133 -1.08 0.56 -5.55
N LEU A 134 -1.75 0.00 -4.55
CA LEU A 134 -2.69 -1.10 -4.76
C LEU A 134 -3.96 -0.66 -5.49
N LYS A 135 -4.45 0.54 -5.19
CA LYS A 135 -5.54 1.15 -5.97
C LYS A 135 -5.16 1.31 -7.44
N GLY A 136 -3.92 1.73 -7.71
CA GLY A 136 -3.36 1.83 -9.06
C GLY A 136 -3.27 0.48 -9.77
N ILE A 137 -2.86 -0.57 -9.07
CA ILE A 137 -2.84 -1.94 -9.61
C ILE A 137 -4.27 -2.40 -9.92
N ALA A 138 -5.23 -2.17 -9.01
CA ALA A 138 -6.63 -2.52 -9.23
C ALA A 138 -7.19 -1.84 -10.49
N VAL A 139 -6.96 -0.54 -10.66
CA VAL A 139 -7.37 0.20 -11.86
C VAL A 139 -6.68 -0.36 -13.10
N GLY A 140 -5.38 -0.64 -13.04
CA GLY A 140 -4.61 -1.21 -14.15
C GLY A 140 -5.09 -2.60 -14.56
N ALA A 141 -5.53 -3.41 -13.60
CA ALA A 141 -6.10 -4.75 -13.80
C ALA A 141 -7.63 -4.73 -14.04
N SER A 142 -8.24 -3.57 -14.23
CA SER A 142 -9.70 -3.39 -14.43
C SER A 142 -10.55 -3.96 -13.28
N MET A 143 -10.01 -3.99 -12.06
CA MET A 143 -10.75 -4.33 -10.85
C MET A 143 -11.49 -3.10 -10.30
N LYS A 144 -12.62 -3.31 -9.63
CA LYS A 144 -13.30 -2.25 -8.91
C LYS A 144 -12.47 -1.79 -7.71
N ASN A 145 -12.12 -0.52 -7.69
CA ASN A 145 -11.48 0.09 -6.51
C ASN A 145 -12.57 0.62 -5.57
N ILE A 146 -12.61 0.11 -4.33
CA ILE A 146 -13.63 0.47 -3.35
C ILE A 146 -13.03 1.47 -2.37
N PHE A 147 -13.66 2.64 -2.31
CA PHE A 147 -13.33 3.65 -1.31
C PHE A 147 -14.00 3.32 0.03
N VAL A 148 -13.24 3.38 1.11
CA VAL A 148 -13.74 3.23 2.48
C VAL A 148 -13.35 4.47 3.28
N GLU A 149 -14.34 5.21 3.74
CA GLU A 149 -14.12 6.41 4.55
C GLU A 149 -13.35 6.08 5.84
N GLY A 150 -12.35 6.89 6.17
CA GLY A 150 -11.49 6.67 7.35
C GLY A 150 -10.49 5.52 7.21
N ALA A 151 -10.43 4.86 6.05
CA ALA A 151 -9.38 3.87 5.80
C ALA A 151 -8.03 4.57 5.56
N ASN A 152 -7.02 4.13 6.30
CA ASN A 152 -5.62 4.56 6.17
C ASN A 152 -4.69 3.38 6.42
N GLY A 153 -3.37 3.58 6.36
CA GLY A 153 -2.38 2.52 6.60
C GLY A 153 -2.07 2.26 8.08
N GLY A 154 -2.57 3.08 9.00
CA GLY A 154 -2.20 3.03 10.41
C GLY A 154 -2.96 2.01 11.24
N LEU A 155 -2.52 1.85 12.51
CA LEU A 155 -3.10 0.93 13.48
C LEU A 155 -4.60 1.13 13.70
N TYR A 156 -5.09 2.36 13.60
CA TYR A 156 -6.50 2.71 13.87
C TYR A 156 -7.29 3.00 12.59
N THR A 157 -6.94 2.33 11.50
CA THR A 157 -7.72 2.36 10.25
C THR A 157 -9.16 1.90 10.47
N ASN A 158 -10.07 2.25 9.55
CA ASN A 158 -11.45 1.77 9.59
C ASN A 158 -11.55 0.30 9.16
N TYR A 159 -11.28 -0.62 10.09
CA TYR A 159 -11.36 -2.07 9.85
C TYR A 159 -12.77 -2.52 9.49
N GLU A 160 -13.76 -2.10 10.28
CA GLU A 160 -15.17 -2.47 10.08
C GLU A 160 -15.69 -2.02 8.72
N GLY A 161 -15.33 -0.80 8.30
CA GLY A 161 -15.68 -0.31 6.98
C GLY A 161 -15.06 -1.12 5.85
N LYS A 162 -13.80 -1.56 6.01
CA LYS A 162 -13.14 -2.44 5.04
C LYS A 162 -13.81 -3.82 4.98
N ALA A 163 -14.15 -4.40 6.13
CA ALA A 163 -14.82 -5.69 6.20
C ALA A 163 -16.22 -5.64 5.58
N GLN A 164 -17.00 -4.60 5.92
CA GLN A 164 -18.35 -4.42 5.38
C GLN A 164 -18.32 -4.19 3.86
N ALA A 165 -17.38 -3.40 3.36
CA ALA A 165 -17.21 -3.18 1.92
C ALA A 165 -16.91 -4.48 1.16
N ALA A 166 -16.11 -5.38 1.77
CA ALA A 166 -15.81 -6.69 1.18
C ALA A 166 -17.07 -7.58 1.12
N VAL A 167 -17.87 -7.62 2.18
CA VAL A 167 -19.13 -8.38 2.21
C VAL A 167 -20.10 -7.80 1.18
N ASP A 168 -20.27 -6.49 1.16
CA ASP A 168 -21.25 -5.84 0.28
C ASP A 168 -20.93 -6.05 -1.20
N VAL A 169 -19.67 -5.95 -1.60
CA VAL A 169 -19.29 -6.14 -3.00
C VAL A 169 -19.54 -7.57 -3.48
N LEU A 170 -19.33 -8.57 -2.63
CA LEU A 170 -19.55 -9.98 -2.96
C LEU A 170 -21.03 -10.36 -2.93
N THR A 171 -21.82 -9.82 -1.98
CA THR A 171 -23.22 -10.25 -1.76
C THR A 171 -24.27 -9.37 -2.41
N LYS A 172 -23.95 -8.09 -2.68
CA LYS A 172 -24.93 -7.11 -3.19
C LYS A 172 -24.59 -6.59 -4.59
N GLU A 173 -23.30 -6.65 -5.01
CA GLU A 173 -22.85 -6.01 -6.24
C GLU A 173 -22.44 -7.02 -7.33
N ASN A 174 -22.60 -8.32 -7.08
CA ASN A 174 -22.32 -9.38 -8.04
C ASN A 174 -20.85 -9.44 -8.52
N TYR A 175 -19.90 -9.25 -7.58
CA TYR A 175 -18.48 -9.51 -7.76
C TYR A 175 -18.12 -10.89 -7.22
N ASP A 176 -17.14 -11.54 -7.87
CA ASP A 176 -16.72 -12.91 -7.54
C ASP A 176 -15.50 -12.96 -6.62
N PHE A 177 -14.71 -11.90 -6.59
CA PHE A 177 -13.45 -11.80 -5.88
C PHE A 177 -13.27 -10.42 -5.24
N VAL A 178 -12.78 -10.39 -4.01
CA VAL A 178 -12.34 -9.15 -3.36
C VAL A 178 -10.98 -9.35 -2.71
N TYR A 179 -10.06 -8.42 -2.97
CA TYR A 179 -8.78 -8.31 -2.28
C TYR A 179 -8.89 -7.23 -1.19
N VAL A 180 -8.69 -7.62 0.06
CA VAL A 180 -8.73 -6.70 1.21
C VAL A 180 -7.33 -6.53 1.74
N HIS A 181 -6.81 -5.32 1.66
CA HIS A 181 -5.46 -4.97 2.11
C HIS A 181 -5.49 -4.18 3.41
N VAL A 182 -4.62 -4.56 4.36
CA VAL A 182 -4.44 -3.88 5.65
C VAL A 182 -2.95 -3.78 5.97
N GLU A 183 -2.43 -2.57 6.03
CA GLU A 183 -1.01 -2.27 6.22
C GLU A 183 -0.56 -2.26 7.69
N ALA A 184 -1.50 -2.12 8.62
CA ALA A 184 -1.18 -1.85 10.03
C ALA A 184 -0.12 -2.79 10.65
N PRO A 185 -0.10 -4.12 10.42
CA PRO A 185 0.96 -4.99 10.94
C PRO A 185 2.34 -4.68 10.39
N ASP A 186 2.43 -4.29 9.11
CA ASP A 186 3.66 -3.89 8.44
C ASP A 186 4.20 -2.58 9.02
N GLU A 187 3.39 -1.55 9.09
CA GLU A 187 3.74 -0.25 9.67
C GLU A 187 4.24 -0.37 11.13
N MET A 188 3.61 -1.23 11.93
CA MET A 188 4.07 -1.48 13.30
C MET A 188 5.38 -2.26 13.32
N GLY A 189 5.64 -3.09 12.31
CA GLY A 189 6.92 -3.75 12.09
C GLY A 189 8.04 -2.75 11.81
N HIS A 190 7.84 -1.82 10.89
CA HIS A 190 8.78 -0.73 10.59
C HIS A 190 9.07 0.16 11.80
N GLN A 191 8.06 0.44 12.62
CA GLN A 191 8.23 1.19 13.87
C GLN A 191 8.95 0.40 14.96
N GLY A 192 9.12 -0.90 14.81
CA GLY A 192 9.73 -1.78 15.80
C GLY A 192 8.87 -1.94 17.07
N ASN A 193 7.55 -1.73 16.96
CA ASN A 193 6.65 -1.76 18.11
C ASN A 193 5.93 -3.10 18.23
N ILE A 194 6.42 -3.95 19.13
CA ILE A 194 5.92 -5.31 19.35
C ILE A 194 4.45 -5.31 19.74
N GLU A 195 4.09 -4.52 20.76
CA GLU A 195 2.73 -4.50 21.31
C GLU A 195 1.70 -4.08 20.25
N LYS A 196 2.00 -3.01 19.53
CA LYS A 196 1.12 -2.51 18.47
C LYS A 196 1.04 -3.46 17.28
N LYS A 197 2.12 -4.18 16.93
CA LYS A 197 2.08 -5.18 15.87
C LYS A 197 1.18 -6.34 16.25
N VAL A 198 1.29 -6.85 17.46
CA VAL A 198 0.38 -7.88 17.99
C VAL A 198 -1.07 -7.38 17.97
N GLN A 199 -1.31 -6.16 18.43
CA GLN A 199 -2.64 -5.54 18.40
C GLN A 199 -3.18 -5.40 16.97
N ALA A 200 -2.36 -5.01 16.00
CA ALA A 200 -2.76 -4.91 14.59
C ALA A 200 -3.19 -6.28 14.03
N ILE A 201 -2.46 -7.35 14.37
CA ILE A 201 -2.82 -8.72 13.98
C ILE A 201 -4.13 -9.18 14.63
N GLN A 202 -4.33 -8.85 15.92
CA GLN A 202 -5.61 -9.13 16.61
C GLN A 202 -6.77 -8.38 15.95
N PHE A 203 -6.59 -7.11 15.59
CA PHE A 203 -7.62 -6.34 14.89
C PHE A 203 -7.94 -6.93 13.51
N LEU A 204 -6.95 -7.48 12.79
CA LEU A 204 -7.21 -8.20 11.55
C LEU A 204 -8.14 -9.40 11.76
N ASP A 205 -7.87 -10.21 12.75
CA ASP A 205 -8.69 -11.39 13.07
C ASP A 205 -10.11 -10.96 13.50
N GLU A 206 -10.22 -10.12 14.50
CA GLU A 206 -11.47 -9.76 15.14
C GLU A 206 -12.35 -8.82 14.32
N ARG A 207 -11.76 -7.91 13.54
CA ARG A 207 -12.46 -6.78 12.90
C ARG A 207 -12.45 -6.83 11.37
N ILE A 208 -11.72 -7.79 10.74
CA ILE A 208 -11.73 -8.04 9.30
C ILE A 208 -12.16 -9.47 9.01
N ILE A 209 -11.38 -10.47 9.44
CA ILE A 209 -11.55 -11.86 9.04
C ILE A 209 -12.87 -12.41 9.60
N ALA A 210 -13.09 -12.28 10.90
CA ALA A 210 -14.30 -12.80 11.54
C ALA A 210 -15.58 -12.11 11.02
N PRO A 211 -15.68 -10.78 10.86
CA PRO A 211 -16.85 -10.13 10.26
C PRO A 211 -17.10 -10.49 8.81
N ILE A 212 -16.07 -10.62 7.96
CA ILE A 212 -16.25 -11.04 6.56
C ILE A 212 -16.81 -12.48 6.53
N LYS A 213 -16.20 -13.39 7.30
CA LYS A 213 -16.68 -14.79 7.38
C LYS A 213 -18.13 -14.84 7.81
N ALA A 214 -18.48 -14.16 8.91
CA ALA A 214 -19.85 -14.15 9.43
C ALA A 214 -20.85 -13.53 8.44
N GLY A 215 -20.47 -12.43 7.75
CA GLY A 215 -21.31 -11.77 6.76
C GLY A 215 -21.62 -12.66 5.56
N LEU A 216 -20.62 -13.39 5.05
CA LEU A 216 -20.81 -14.32 3.93
C LEU A 216 -21.62 -15.57 4.34
N GLU A 217 -21.39 -16.11 5.53
CA GLU A 217 -22.22 -17.20 6.09
C GLU A 217 -23.67 -16.79 6.28
N GLN A 218 -23.91 -15.57 6.78
CA GLN A 218 -25.26 -15.01 6.94
C GLN A 218 -25.97 -14.80 5.61
N ALA A 219 -25.22 -14.43 4.56
CA ALA A 219 -25.76 -14.30 3.21
C ALA A 219 -26.06 -15.67 2.55
N GLY A 220 -25.60 -16.76 3.13
CA GLY A 220 -25.77 -18.13 2.59
C GLY A 220 -24.82 -18.43 1.42
N GLU A 221 -23.78 -17.64 1.25
CA GLU A 221 -22.81 -17.80 0.16
C GLU A 221 -21.78 -18.89 0.47
N ALA A 222 -21.47 -19.71 -0.53
CA ALA A 222 -20.33 -20.60 -0.48
C ALA A 222 -19.07 -19.83 -0.91
N PHE A 223 -18.04 -19.81 -0.07
CA PHE A 223 -16.86 -18.99 -0.31
C PHE A 223 -15.55 -19.69 0.06
N ARG A 224 -14.48 -19.19 -0.51
CA ARG A 224 -13.10 -19.41 -0.05
C ARG A 224 -12.55 -18.14 0.53
N MET A 225 -11.70 -18.26 1.53
CA MET A 225 -10.96 -17.15 2.13
C MET A 225 -9.49 -17.51 2.22
N LEU A 226 -8.64 -16.68 1.63
CA LEU A 226 -7.19 -16.77 1.75
C LEU A 226 -6.71 -15.63 2.66
N VAL A 227 -5.96 -15.96 3.70
CA VAL A 227 -5.33 -15.01 4.61
C VAL A 227 -3.83 -15.22 4.56
N MET A 228 -3.07 -14.18 4.25
CA MET A 228 -1.61 -14.23 4.20
C MET A 228 -1.01 -12.82 4.29
N PRO A 229 0.21 -12.66 4.81
CA PRO A 229 1.02 -11.46 4.55
C PRO A 229 1.53 -11.50 3.10
N ASP A 230 1.83 -10.34 2.54
CA ASP A 230 2.51 -10.21 1.24
C ASP A 230 4.02 -10.42 1.38
N HIS A 231 4.58 -10.02 2.51
CA HIS A 231 5.99 -10.22 2.90
C HIS A 231 6.15 -10.16 4.42
N PRO A 232 7.25 -10.66 4.98
CA PRO A 232 7.59 -10.43 6.37
C PRO A 232 8.13 -9.01 6.57
N THR A 233 7.83 -8.42 7.72
CA THR A 233 8.44 -7.18 8.23
C THR A 233 8.86 -7.40 9.68
N PRO A 234 9.98 -8.12 9.90
CA PRO A 234 10.42 -8.47 11.24
C PRO A 234 10.77 -7.24 12.07
N ILE A 235 10.29 -7.20 13.30
CA ILE A 235 10.51 -6.10 14.24
C ILE A 235 12.01 -5.87 14.51
N SER A 236 12.80 -6.95 14.49
CA SER A 236 14.24 -6.91 14.76
C SER A 236 15.04 -6.12 13.75
N ILE A 237 14.60 -6.09 12.51
CA ILE A 237 15.30 -5.40 11.41
C ILE A 237 14.50 -4.22 10.84
N ARG A 238 13.20 -4.13 11.14
CA ARG A 238 12.30 -3.01 10.76
C ARG A 238 12.23 -2.74 9.25
N THR A 239 12.41 -3.76 8.46
CA THR A 239 12.28 -3.71 7.00
C THR A 239 11.85 -5.07 6.48
N HIS A 240 11.51 -5.14 5.19
CA HIS A 240 11.05 -6.36 4.56
C HIS A 240 12.17 -7.39 4.42
N THR A 241 11.80 -8.68 4.45
CA THR A 241 12.68 -9.81 4.12
C THR A 241 12.07 -10.65 3.02
N GLU A 242 12.90 -11.56 2.46
CA GLU A 242 12.50 -12.49 1.41
C GLU A 242 12.13 -13.88 1.98
N ASP A 243 11.93 -13.98 3.30
CA ASP A 243 11.52 -15.23 3.92
C ASP A 243 10.11 -15.64 3.49
N ASP A 244 9.84 -16.94 3.52
CA ASP A 244 8.51 -17.49 3.25
C ASP A 244 7.48 -17.00 4.27
N VAL A 245 6.24 -16.77 3.79
CA VAL A 245 5.12 -16.33 4.62
C VAL A 245 4.10 -17.46 4.82
N PRO A 246 3.45 -17.53 6.01
CA PRO A 246 2.38 -18.47 6.23
C PRO A 246 1.11 -18.04 5.48
N TYR A 247 0.36 -19.00 4.98
CA TYR A 247 -0.99 -18.74 4.47
C TYR A 247 -2.02 -19.67 5.09
N LEU A 248 -3.26 -19.20 5.14
CA LEU A 248 -4.42 -19.97 5.55
C LEU A 248 -5.45 -19.94 4.42
N LEU A 249 -5.85 -21.10 3.95
CA LEU A 249 -6.95 -21.25 3.00
C LEU A 249 -8.14 -21.93 3.68
N TYR A 250 -9.26 -21.22 3.73
CA TYR A 250 -10.54 -21.72 4.21
C TYR A 250 -11.51 -21.92 3.03
N ASP A 251 -12.24 -23.02 3.03
CA ASP A 251 -13.34 -23.29 2.09
C ASP A 251 -14.58 -23.67 2.89
N SER A 252 -15.64 -22.86 2.81
CA SER A 252 -16.89 -23.07 3.56
C SER A 252 -17.63 -24.37 3.20
N ARG A 253 -17.30 -24.97 2.06
CA ARG A 253 -17.92 -26.22 1.56
C ARG A 253 -17.25 -27.48 2.12
N VAL A 254 -16.07 -27.32 2.71
CA VAL A 254 -15.24 -28.44 3.18
C VAL A 254 -15.12 -28.37 4.70
N LYS A 255 -15.51 -29.45 5.38
CA LYS A 255 -15.22 -29.57 6.81
C LYS A 255 -13.72 -29.75 7.00
N GLN A 256 -13.08 -28.74 7.55
CA GLN A 256 -11.65 -28.78 7.82
C GLN A 256 -11.42 -29.22 9.26
N GLU A 257 -10.63 -30.27 9.40
CA GLU A 257 -10.23 -30.81 10.70
C GLU A 257 -8.70 -30.76 10.79
N ASN A 258 -8.15 -29.58 11.02
CA ASN A 258 -6.74 -29.48 11.38
C ASN A 258 -6.59 -28.70 12.69
N THR A 259 -5.49 -28.96 13.40
CA THR A 259 -5.14 -28.32 14.67
C THR A 259 -3.96 -27.36 14.54
N TRP A 260 -3.54 -27.04 13.30
CA TRP A 260 -2.43 -26.15 13.02
C TRP A 260 -2.75 -24.72 13.46
N LYS A 261 -1.79 -24.09 14.11
CA LYS A 261 -1.86 -22.65 14.40
C LYS A 261 -1.32 -21.87 13.22
N TYR A 262 -1.87 -20.69 13.00
CA TYR A 262 -1.41 -19.79 11.95
C TYR A 262 -0.12 -19.10 12.37
N ASN A 263 1.01 -19.67 12.01
CA ASN A 263 2.35 -19.12 12.20
C ASN A 263 3.34 -19.82 11.27
N GLU A 264 4.52 -19.23 11.08
CA GLU A 264 5.56 -19.68 10.16
C GLU A 264 6.05 -21.12 10.48
N ARG A 265 6.20 -21.42 11.77
CA ARG A 265 6.71 -22.73 12.22
C ARG A 265 5.76 -23.86 11.83
N GLU A 266 4.49 -23.72 12.10
CA GLU A 266 3.49 -24.74 11.82
C GLU A 266 3.18 -24.81 10.33
N ALA A 267 3.15 -23.66 9.64
CA ALA A 267 3.03 -23.60 8.18
C ALA A 267 4.15 -24.40 7.49
N ALA A 268 5.39 -24.21 7.91
CA ALA A 268 6.53 -24.97 7.37
C ALA A 268 6.43 -26.48 7.62
N GLN A 269 5.79 -26.91 8.71
CA GLN A 269 5.58 -28.33 9.04
C GLN A 269 4.39 -28.96 8.31
N SER A 270 3.49 -28.14 7.74
CA SER A 270 2.26 -28.64 7.10
C SER A 270 2.50 -29.44 5.81
N GLY A 271 3.68 -29.26 5.18
CA GLY A 271 4.02 -29.82 3.89
C GLY A 271 3.34 -29.13 2.70
N HIS A 272 2.54 -28.12 2.93
CA HIS A 272 1.93 -27.29 1.88
C HIS A 272 2.86 -26.10 1.57
N HIS A 273 3.44 -26.09 0.38
CA HIS A 273 4.34 -25.04 -0.05
C HIS A 273 4.06 -24.63 -1.50
N ILE A 274 3.92 -23.35 -1.75
CA ILE A 274 3.77 -22.75 -3.07
C ILE A 274 5.04 -21.94 -3.35
N SER A 275 5.89 -22.44 -4.24
CA SER A 275 7.23 -21.89 -4.48
C SER A 275 7.23 -20.54 -5.19
N LYS A 276 6.12 -20.20 -5.85
CA LYS A 276 5.98 -18.92 -6.56
C LYS A 276 4.72 -18.21 -6.11
N GLY A 277 4.86 -17.12 -5.39
CA GLY A 277 3.73 -16.34 -4.88
C GLY A 277 2.76 -15.89 -5.98
N CYS A 278 3.24 -15.66 -7.21
CA CYS A 278 2.36 -15.32 -8.35
C CYS A 278 1.41 -16.45 -8.78
N GLU A 279 1.67 -17.69 -8.38
CA GLU A 279 0.79 -18.84 -8.64
C GLU A 279 -0.30 -18.99 -7.56
N MET A 280 -0.19 -18.26 -6.44
CA MET A 280 -1.15 -18.33 -5.34
C MET A 280 -2.58 -18.00 -5.78
N ILE A 281 -2.75 -17.03 -6.66
CA ILE A 281 -4.07 -16.64 -7.15
C ILE A 281 -4.73 -17.78 -7.93
N ASP A 282 -3.97 -18.47 -8.77
CA ASP A 282 -4.48 -19.60 -9.57
C ASP A 282 -4.87 -20.77 -8.64
N TYR A 283 -4.06 -21.04 -7.60
CA TYR A 283 -4.37 -22.03 -6.57
C TYR A 283 -5.64 -21.65 -5.78
N PHE A 284 -5.81 -20.39 -5.43
CA PHE A 284 -6.95 -19.88 -4.67
C PHE A 284 -8.27 -19.97 -5.44
N ILE A 285 -8.26 -19.62 -6.74
CA ILE A 285 -9.48 -19.57 -7.58
C ILE A 285 -9.81 -20.90 -8.25
N GLN A 286 -8.95 -21.94 -8.15
CA GLN A 286 -9.24 -23.26 -8.73
C GLN A 286 -10.59 -23.80 -8.25
N LYS A 287 -11.41 -24.19 -9.22
CA LYS A 287 -12.78 -24.72 -9.01
C LYS A 287 -12.75 -26.17 -8.55
#